data_ccf03c30f0a59893eced757d2cbc9f16
#
_entry.id   ccf03c30f0a59893eced757d2cbc9f16
#
_cell.length_a   1.000
_cell.length_b   1.000
_cell.length_c   1.000
_cell.angle_alpha   90.00
_cell.angle_beta   90.00
_cell.angle_gamma   90.00
#
_symmetry.space_group_name_H-M   'P 1'
#
loop_
_entity.id
_entity.type
_entity.pdbx_description
1 polymer ?
#
loop_
_entity_poly.entity_id
_entity_poly.type
_entity_poly.pdbx_seq_one_letter_code
_entity_poly.pdbx_strand_id
1 'polypeptide(L)'
;MQNHLVVALAYDRLCTFEFGCVVELFALERPELGVDWYRFAVCASEPGPVRAAGGITVAAPYRLATLDRADTIVIPGWRDPDELPPELLLKKLRAAHRRGARLCSICSGVFVLAAAGVLDGLTVTTHWRYAERLQARYPALHVNPDALYVDEGQIVTSAGSAAGLDMLLHLVRRDHGGAIANRVAQRLVLPPHRDGGQAQFVPRPVAPGGGDRLAKLIDWMRAHAAEPHTLASLAAQAAMSTRTLQRQFADATGMSPLMWLIRERVNIAKDMLETHPALSLAQIAARSGFGSEESLRRHFRRVAATSPAAYRRGMDRGVRPADA
;
A
#
# COMPACT_ATOMS: atom_id res chain seq x y z
N MET A 1 10.32 -1.55 19.45
CA MET A 1 11.43 -1.77 18.46
C MET A 1 12.45 -0.67 18.69
N GLN A 2 13.55 -0.98 19.37
CA GLN A 2 14.60 -0.01 19.59
C GLN A 2 15.28 0.34 18.28
N ASN A 3 15.22 1.65 17.90
CA ASN A 3 16.06 2.24 16.84
C ASN A 3 15.90 1.72 15.39
N HIS A 4 14.72 1.39 14.91
CA HIS A 4 14.51 0.98 13.52
C HIS A 4 14.93 2.08 12.53
N LEU A 5 15.99 1.81 11.75
CA LEU A 5 16.53 2.75 10.78
C LEU A 5 15.89 2.56 9.40
N VAL A 6 15.16 3.58 8.96
CA VAL A 6 14.64 3.67 7.59
C VAL A 6 15.58 4.54 6.75
N VAL A 7 16.04 4.02 5.63
CA VAL A 7 16.88 4.75 4.69
C VAL A 7 16.15 4.96 3.37
N ALA A 8 15.98 6.22 2.97
CA ALA A 8 15.47 6.59 1.65
C ALA A 8 16.62 6.75 0.67
N LEU A 9 16.53 6.11 -0.49
CA LEU A 9 17.49 6.30 -1.58
C LEU A 9 17.18 7.58 -2.35
N ALA A 10 18.17 8.44 -2.49
CA ALA A 10 18.13 9.61 -3.36
C ALA A 10 19.04 9.41 -4.58
N TYR A 11 18.63 9.89 -5.75
CA TYR A 11 19.30 9.73 -7.04
C TYR A 11 19.00 10.94 -7.91
N ASP A 12 19.88 11.26 -8.86
CA ASP A 12 19.64 12.41 -9.76
C ASP A 12 18.36 12.23 -10.58
N ARG A 13 17.59 13.29 -10.80
CA ARG A 13 16.21 13.30 -11.34
C ARG A 13 15.21 12.57 -10.42
N LEU A 14 15.35 12.80 -9.11
CA LEU A 14 14.52 12.19 -8.07
C LEU A 14 13.02 12.44 -8.30
N CYS A 15 12.22 11.40 -8.09
CA CYS A 15 10.76 11.49 -8.05
C CYS A 15 10.33 12.23 -6.76
N THR A 16 10.04 13.52 -6.88
CA THR A 16 9.82 14.42 -5.74
C THR A 16 8.67 13.98 -4.85
N PHE A 17 7.55 13.58 -5.47
CA PHE A 17 6.34 13.21 -4.72
C PHE A 17 6.56 11.93 -3.91
N GLU A 18 7.05 10.87 -4.54
CA GLU A 18 7.30 9.58 -3.89
C GLU A 18 8.33 9.71 -2.77
N PHE A 19 9.39 10.50 -3.01
CA PHE A 19 10.39 10.80 -1.99
C PHE A 19 9.78 11.59 -0.82
N GLY A 20 8.95 12.61 -1.13
CA GLY A 20 8.23 13.40 -0.13
C GLY A 20 7.33 12.54 0.76
N CYS A 21 6.64 11.55 0.18
CA CYS A 21 5.84 10.59 0.95
C CYS A 21 6.69 9.82 1.97
N VAL A 22 7.89 9.37 1.59
CA VAL A 22 8.80 8.64 2.49
C VAL A 22 9.30 9.54 3.62
N VAL A 23 9.68 10.79 3.28
CA VAL A 23 10.12 11.80 4.27
C VAL A 23 8.98 12.10 5.25
N GLU A 24 7.77 12.35 4.75
CA GLU A 24 6.60 12.67 5.58
C GLU A 24 6.30 11.53 6.57
N LEU A 25 6.35 10.28 6.12
CA LEU A 25 6.00 9.15 6.97
C LEU A 25 7.08 8.85 8.02
N PHE A 26 8.35 8.88 7.66
CA PHE A 26 9.40 8.32 8.50
C PHE A 26 10.36 9.35 9.11
N ALA A 27 10.53 10.53 8.46
CA ALA A 27 11.47 11.53 8.93
C ALA A 27 10.88 12.47 9.98
N LEU A 28 9.58 12.72 9.96
CA LEU A 28 8.95 13.62 10.91
C LEU A 28 8.87 12.95 12.28
N GLU A 29 9.36 13.66 13.29
CA GLU A 29 9.17 13.29 14.68
C GLU A 29 7.68 13.34 15.04
N ARG A 30 7.24 12.33 15.80
CA ARG A 30 5.84 12.16 16.20
C ARG A 30 5.71 11.90 17.72
N PRO A 31 6.18 12.85 18.55
CA PRO A 31 6.16 12.66 20.02
C PRO A 31 4.75 12.44 20.56
N GLU A 32 3.74 12.97 19.87
CA GLU A 32 2.33 12.80 20.21
C GLU A 32 1.85 11.34 20.15
N LEU A 33 2.59 10.45 19.47
CA LEU A 33 2.23 9.04 19.36
C LEU A 33 2.65 8.23 20.59
N GLY A 34 3.64 8.71 21.37
CA GLY A 34 4.13 8.04 22.57
C GLY A 34 4.85 6.70 22.30
N VAL A 35 5.47 6.56 21.12
CA VAL A 35 6.25 5.37 20.71
C VAL A 35 7.64 5.80 20.24
N ASP A 36 8.61 4.89 20.32
CA ASP A 36 9.92 5.07 19.67
C ASP A 36 9.70 5.07 18.15
N TRP A 37 9.76 6.27 17.55
CA TRP A 37 9.57 6.44 16.13
C TRP A 37 10.82 6.00 15.36
N TYR A 38 10.72 5.92 14.06
CA TYR A 38 11.82 5.53 13.20
C TYR A 38 12.97 6.54 13.26
N ARG A 39 14.20 6.03 13.17
CA ARG A 39 15.34 6.83 12.73
C ARG A 39 15.33 6.91 11.21
N PHE A 40 15.63 8.07 10.67
CA PHE A 40 15.55 8.30 9.23
C PHE A 40 16.88 8.82 8.67
N ALA A 41 17.25 8.34 7.48
CA ALA A 41 18.42 8.83 6.76
C ALA A 41 18.13 8.87 5.26
N VAL A 42 18.71 9.85 4.58
CA VAL A 42 18.71 9.96 3.12
C VAL A 42 20.09 9.63 2.60
N CYS A 43 20.22 8.60 1.77
CA CYS A 43 21.50 8.24 1.18
C CYS A 43 21.48 8.47 -0.35
N ALA A 44 22.54 9.11 -0.86
CA ALA A 44 22.69 9.33 -2.29
C ALA A 44 23.30 8.12 -3.00
N SER A 45 22.78 7.77 -4.16
CA SER A 45 23.39 6.80 -5.08
C SER A 45 24.62 7.36 -5.79
N GLU A 46 24.69 8.68 -5.90
CA GLU A 46 25.71 9.44 -6.65
C GLU A 46 26.33 10.55 -5.79
N PRO A 47 27.53 11.03 -6.11
CA PRO A 47 28.13 12.18 -5.45
C PRO A 47 27.42 13.49 -5.77
N GLY A 48 27.40 14.42 -4.84
CA GLY A 48 26.87 15.77 -5.03
C GLY A 48 25.41 15.94 -4.64
N PRO A 49 24.85 17.13 -4.85
CA PRO A 49 23.44 17.42 -4.64
C PRO A 49 22.56 16.67 -5.63
N VAL A 50 21.43 16.13 -5.16
CA VAL A 50 20.47 15.40 -5.97
C VAL A 50 19.48 16.38 -6.54
N ARG A 51 19.36 16.44 -7.86
CA ARG A 51 18.30 17.22 -8.53
C ARG A 51 17.00 16.42 -8.50
N ALA A 52 15.93 17.07 -8.14
CA ALA A 52 14.60 16.50 -8.15
C ALA A 52 13.69 17.24 -9.17
N ALA A 53 12.52 16.68 -9.46
CA ALA A 53 11.55 17.34 -10.33
C ALA A 53 11.11 18.71 -9.76
N GLY A 54 10.79 19.66 -10.64
CA GLY A 54 10.36 21.00 -10.25
C GLY A 54 11.49 21.93 -9.82
N GLY A 55 12.77 21.62 -10.15
CA GLY A 55 13.92 22.47 -9.81
C GLY A 55 14.38 22.37 -8.35
N ILE A 56 13.87 21.42 -7.61
CA ILE A 56 14.23 21.18 -6.20
C ILE A 56 15.58 20.48 -6.14
N THR A 57 16.44 20.88 -5.20
CA THR A 57 17.69 20.19 -4.88
C THR A 57 17.58 19.57 -3.50
N VAL A 58 17.91 18.28 -3.41
CA VAL A 58 17.93 17.51 -2.15
C VAL A 58 19.36 17.27 -1.72
N ALA A 59 19.70 17.67 -0.49
CA ALA A 59 20.94 17.29 0.15
C ALA A 59 20.78 15.89 0.75
N ALA A 60 21.59 14.93 0.28
CA ALA A 60 21.66 13.59 0.86
C ALA A 60 22.99 13.46 1.64
N PRO A 61 22.96 13.61 2.97
CA PRO A 61 24.19 13.68 3.77
C PRO A 61 24.93 12.35 3.86
N TYR A 62 24.25 11.25 3.56
CA TYR A 62 24.81 9.90 3.71
C TYR A 62 25.12 9.26 2.35
N ARG A 63 26.03 8.29 2.35
CA ARG A 63 26.45 7.51 1.18
C ARG A 63 25.87 6.09 1.25
N LEU A 64 26.04 5.31 0.18
CA LEU A 64 25.54 3.94 0.07
C LEU A 64 26.00 2.99 1.20
N ALA A 65 27.08 3.31 1.92
CA ALA A 65 27.48 2.57 3.11
C ALA A 65 26.43 2.59 4.24
N THR A 66 25.53 3.58 4.25
CA THR A 66 24.44 3.65 5.23
C THR A 66 23.45 2.49 5.06
N LEU A 67 23.32 1.95 3.84
CA LEU A 67 22.48 0.78 3.56
C LEU A 67 22.92 -0.48 4.33
N ASP A 68 24.19 -0.56 4.76
CA ASP A 68 24.73 -1.70 5.52
C ASP A 68 24.13 -1.81 6.92
N ARG A 69 23.49 -0.75 7.42
CA ARG A 69 22.87 -0.68 8.76
C ARG A 69 21.36 -0.47 8.71
N ALA A 70 20.78 -0.28 7.53
CA ALA A 70 19.36 -0.02 7.39
C ALA A 70 18.53 -1.25 7.75
N ASP A 71 17.47 -1.06 8.53
CA ASP A 71 16.45 -2.09 8.77
C ASP A 71 15.38 -2.08 7.67
N THR A 72 15.08 -0.90 7.13
CA THR A 72 14.23 -0.72 5.96
C THR A 72 14.91 0.21 4.95
N ILE A 73 14.92 -0.17 3.69
CA ILE A 73 15.39 0.66 2.58
C ILE A 73 14.20 0.93 1.68
N VAL A 74 13.95 2.22 1.38
CA VAL A 74 12.88 2.63 0.48
C VAL A 74 13.47 3.26 -0.78
N ILE A 75 13.04 2.77 -1.93
CA ILE A 75 13.41 3.27 -3.25
C ILE A 75 12.20 4.02 -3.82
N PRO A 76 12.17 5.36 -3.71
CA PRO A 76 11.02 6.19 -4.08
C PRO A 76 10.99 6.48 -5.59
N GLY A 77 10.85 5.46 -6.41
CA GLY A 77 10.95 5.53 -7.85
C GLY A 77 12.36 5.30 -8.38
N TRP A 78 12.50 5.38 -9.70
CA TRP A 78 13.76 5.39 -10.42
C TRP A 78 13.62 6.27 -11.67
N ARG A 79 14.65 7.01 -11.98
CA ARG A 79 14.63 8.07 -13.00
C ARG A 79 14.31 7.58 -14.42
N ASP A 80 14.70 6.37 -14.75
CA ASP A 80 14.40 5.72 -16.02
C ASP A 80 14.36 4.19 -15.83
N PRO A 81 13.22 3.54 -16.10
CA PRO A 81 13.12 2.08 -16.03
C PRO A 81 14.14 1.33 -16.92
N ASP A 82 14.67 1.95 -17.99
CA ASP A 82 15.66 1.30 -18.86
C ASP A 82 17.09 1.50 -18.41
N GLU A 83 17.34 2.46 -17.54
CA GLU A 83 18.67 2.72 -17.02
C GLU A 83 19.00 1.73 -15.91
N LEU A 84 20.08 0.99 -16.06
CA LEU A 84 20.59 0.09 -15.02
C LEU A 84 21.14 0.91 -13.86
N PRO A 85 20.74 0.57 -12.61
CA PRO A 85 21.33 1.19 -11.44
C PRO A 85 22.83 0.86 -11.32
N PRO A 86 23.61 1.74 -10.66
CA PRO A 86 25.04 1.48 -10.43
C PRO A 86 25.28 0.15 -9.70
N GLU A 87 26.25 -0.63 -10.15
CA GLU A 87 26.52 -1.97 -9.59
C GLU A 87 26.81 -1.94 -8.07
N LEU A 88 27.41 -0.87 -7.58
CA LEU A 88 27.63 -0.69 -6.14
C LEU A 88 26.31 -0.63 -5.37
N LEU A 89 25.30 0.06 -5.91
CA LEU A 89 23.94 0.10 -5.33
C LEU A 89 23.32 -1.30 -5.32
N LEU A 90 23.38 -2.01 -6.45
CA LEU A 90 22.84 -3.36 -6.57
C LEU A 90 23.51 -4.34 -5.57
N LYS A 91 24.83 -4.28 -5.42
CA LYS A 91 25.57 -5.06 -4.41
C LYS A 91 25.12 -4.76 -2.98
N LYS A 92 24.90 -3.48 -2.65
CA LYS A 92 24.45 -3.06 -1.32
C LYS A 92 23.01 -3.54 -1.05
N LEU A 93 22.11 -3.47 -2.02
CA LEU A 93 20.74 -3.97 -1.89
C LEU A 93 20.70 -5.49 -1.69
N ARG A 94 21.48 -6.24 -2.47
CA ARG A 94 21.61 -7.71 -2.27
C ARG A 94 22.16 -8.05 -0.89
N ALA A 95 23.16 -7.30 -0.40
CA ALA A 95 23.72 -7.52 0.92
C ALA A 95 22.71 -7.19 2.03
N ALA A 96 21.98 -6.09 1.90
CA ALA A 96 20.92 -5.70 2.82
C ALA A 96 19.80 -6.75 2.88
N HIS A 97 19.36 -7.26 1.71
CA HIS A 97 18.37 -8.31 1.62
C HIS A 97 18.83 -9.59 2.35
N ARG A 98 20.03 -10.08 2.08
CA ARG A 98 20.58 -11.26 2.79
C ARG A 98 20.72 -11.07 4.31
N ARG A 99 20.90 -9.85 4.79
CA ARG A 99 20.95 -9.51 6.21
C ARG A 99 19.58 -9.51 6.87
N GLY A 100 18.49 -9.53 6.10
CA GLY A 100 17.12 -9.47 6.60
C GLY A 100 16.50 -8.07 6.58
N ALA A 101 17.16 -7.07 5.99
CA ALA A 101 16.58 -5.74 5.82
C ALA A 101 15.37 -5.78 4.89
N ARG A 102 14.33 -5.01 5.24
CA ARG A 102 13.14 -4.84 4.40
C ARG A 102 13.46 -3.90 3.24
N LEU A 103 13.15 -4.33 2.02
CA LEU A 103 13.32 -3.53 0.81
C LEU A 103 11.96 -3.12 0.27
N CYS A 104 11.75 -1.82 0.14
CA CYS A 104 10.50 -1.25 -0.32
C CYS A 104 10.72 -0.46 -1.61
N SER A 105 9.80 -0.57 -2.55
CA SER A 105 9.82 0.23 -3.78
C SER A 105 8.50 0.92 -4.04
N ILE A 106 8.57 2.14 -4.54
CA ILE A 106 7.43 2.92 -4.98
C ILE A 106 7.55 3.12 -6.49
N CYS A 107 6.46 2.90 -7.24
CA CYS A 107 6.39 3.16 -8.68
C CYS A 107 7.50 2.44 -9.47
N SER A 108 8.30 3.18 -10.26
CA SER A 108 9.45 2.65 -11.02
C SER A 108 10.63 2.16 -10.17
N GLY A 109 10.62 2.39 -8.85
CA GLY A 109 11.66 1.88 -7.94
C GLY A 109 11.80 0.36 -7.94
N VAL A 110 10.76 -0.37 -8.33
CA VAL A 110 10.79 -1.83 -8.46
C VAL A 110 11.83 -2.32 -9.46
N PHE A 111 12.15 -1.53 -10.50
CA PHE A 111 13.18 -1.88 -11.49
C PHE A 111 14.57 -1.96 -10.86
N VAL A 112 14.84 -1.17 -9.84
CA VAL A 112 16.10 -1.23 -9.07
C VAL A 112 16.20 -2.54 -8.30
N LEU A 113 15.12 -2.97 -7.64
CA LEU A 113 15.07 -4.25 -6.92
C LEU A 113 15.13 -5.44 -7.88
N ALA A 114 14.44 -5.35 -9.03
CA ALA A 114 14.50 -6.37 -10.08
C ALA A 114 15.93 -6.51 -10.65
N ALA A 115 16.59 -5.39 -10.93
CA ALA A 115 17.98 -5.40 -11.38
C ALA A 115 18.95 -5.95 -10.30
N ALA A 116 18.62 -5.81 -9.04
CA ALA A 116 19.37 -6.43 -7.95
C ALA A 116 19.16 -7.96 -7.85
N GLY A 117 18.18 -8.55 -8.56
CA GLY A 117 17.88 -9.98 -8.54
C GLY A 117 17.32 -10.46 -7.20
N VAL A 118 16.57 -9.61 -6.49
CA VAL A 118 15.99 -9.94 -5.18
C VAL A 118 14.48 -10.19 -5.25
N LEU A 119 13.91 -10.21 -6.45
CA LEU A 119 12.47 -10.33 -6.67
C LEU A 119 12.04 -11.64 -7.35
N ASP A 120 12.97 -12.50 -7.76
CA ASP A 120 12.66 -13.70 -8.55
C ASP A 120 11.68 -14.63 -7.81
N GLY A 121 10.61 -15.03 -8.50
CA GLY A 121 9.54 -15.87 -7.97
C GLY A 121 8.54 -15.13 -7.07
N LEU A 122 8.73 -13.85 -6.78
CA LEU A 122 7.82 -13.07 -5.94
C LEU A 122 6.70 -12.42 -6.76
N THR A 123 5.57 -12.18 -6.09
CA THR A 123 4.53 -11.29 -6.61
C THR A 123 4.90 -9.84 -6.30
N VAL A 124 4.86 -8.99 -7.30
CA VAL A 124 5.20 -7.56 -7.17
C VAL A 124 4.17 -6.68 -7.86
N THR A 125 4.15 -5.41 -7.51
CA THR A 125 3.39 -4.41 -8.26
C THR A 125 4.25 -3.19 -8.59
N THR A 126 3.82 -2.44 -9.57
CA THR A 126 4.38 -1.18 -10.00
C THR A 126 3.27 -0.29 -10.53
N HIS A 127 3.58 0.94 -10.92
CA HIS A 127 2.62 1.80 -11.60
C HIS A 127 2.11 1.08 -12.87
N TRP A 128 0.80 1.10 -13.11
CA TRP A 128 0.15 0.42 -14.25
C TRP A 128 0.86 0.66 -15.58
N ARG A 129 1.39 1.87 -15.77
CA ARG A 129 2.14 2.28 -16.98
C ARG A 129 3.39 1.43 -17.25
N TYR A 130 3.95 0.81 -16.21
CA TYR A 130 5.20 0.06 -16.27
C TYR A 130 5.01 -1.46 -16.10
N ALA A 131 3.80 -1.93 -15.79
CA ALA A 131 3.55 -3.32 -15.44
C ALA A 131 3.94 -4.30 -16.56
N GLU A 132 3.48 -4.04 -17.79
CA GLU A 132 3.83 -4.87 -18.94
C GLU A 132 5.33 -4.88 -19.22
N ARG A 133 5.98 -3.71 -19.13
CA ARG A 133 7.42 -3.55 -19.34
C ARG A 133 8.23 -4.29 -18.27
N LEU A 134 7.80 -4.22 -17.02
CA LEU A 134 8.44 -4.94 -15.92
C LEU A 134 8.34 -6.45 -16.13
N GLN A 135 7.15 -6.96 -16.45
CA GLN A 135 6.93 -8.38 -16.71
C GLN A 135 7.73 -8.89 -17.90
N ALA A 136 7.79 -8.11 -18.98
CA ALA A 136 8.55 -8.49 -20.19
C ALA A 136 10.07 -8.53 -19.92
N ARG A 137 10.59 -7.58 -19.14
CA ARG A 137 12.03 -7.48 -18.86
C ARG A 137 12.53 -8.47 -17.81
N TYR A 138 11.65 -8.84 -16.85
CA TYR A 138 11.96 -9.73 -15.75
C TYR A 138 10.91 -10.86 -15.67
N PRO A 139 10.97 -11.85 -16.55
CA PRO A 139 9.92 -12.89 -16.68
C PRO A 139 9.82 -13.82 -15.45
N ALA A 140 10.84 -13.83 -14.58
CA ALA A 140 10.82 -14.59 -13.33
C ALA A 140 9.92 -13.95 -12.24
N LEU A 141 9.42 -12.74 -12.46
CA LEU A 141 8.51 -12.06 -11.53
C LEU A 141 7.05 -12.38 -11.86
N HIS A 142 6.18 -12.26 -10.86
CA HIS A 142 4.73 -12.25 -11.03
C HIS A 142 4.20 -10.84 -10.84
N VAL A 143 4.04 -10.07 -11.93
CA VAL A 143 3.57 -8.70 -11.83
C VAL A 143 2.05 -8.65 -11.68
N ASN A 144 1.56 -8.08 -10.57
CA ASN A 144 0.14 -7.79 -10.35
C ASN A 144 -0.14 -6.31 -10.69
N PRO A 145 -0.68 -6.01 -11.89
CA PRO A 145 -0.89 -4.63 -12.33
C PRO A 145 -2.05 -3.93 -11.62
N ASP A 146 -2.92 -4.70 -10.96
CA ASP A 146 -4.13 -4.16 -10.34
C ASP A 146 -3.92 -3.79 -8.87
N ALA A 147 -2.85 -4.28 -8.22
CA ALA A 147 -2.62 -4.04 -6.80
C ALA A 147 -2.08 -2.62 -6.54
N LEU A 148 -2.53 -1.97 -5.46
CA LEU A 148 -1.94 -0.73 -4.97
C LEU A 148 -0.56 -0.98 -4.35
N TYR A 149 -0.44 -2.05 -3.57
CA TYR A 149 0.83 -2.55 -3.05
C TYR A 149 0.75 -4.06 -2.81
N VAL A 150 1.89 -4.69 -2.82
CA VAL A 150 2.08 -6.12 -2.53
C VAL A 150 3.13 -6.24 -1.44
N ASP A 151 2.83 -7.05 -0.42
CA ASP A 151 3.68 -7.33 0.72
C ASP A 151 4.07 -8.82 0.72
N GLU A 152 5.30 -9.11 0.34
CA GLU A 152 5.94 -10.43 0.37
C GLU A 152 6.88 -10.56 1.60
N GLY A 153 6.54 -9.89 2.71
CA GLY A 153 7.29 -9.94 3.95
C GLY A 153 8.50 -9.03 3.97
N GLN A 154 9.63 -9.47 3.46
CA GLN A 154 10.85 -8.67 3.37
C GLN A 154 10.87 -7.71 2.18
N ILE A 155 10.14 -8.03 1.13
CA ILE A 155 9.96 -7.19 -0.07
C ILE A 155 8.57 -6.59 -0.05
N VAL A 156 8.46 -5.27 -0.21
CA VAL A 156 7.17 -4.58 -0.33
C VAL A 156 7.22 -3.62 -1.51
N THR A 157 6.28 -3.77 -2.44
CA THR A 157 6.24 -2.97 -3.67
C THR A 157 4.92 -2.23 -3.79
N SER A 158 4.91 -1.03 -4.36
CA SER A 158 3.68 -0.27 -4.57
C SER A 158 3.57 0.35 -5.97
N ALA A 159 2.33 0.61 -6.36
CA ALA A 159 1.96 1.21 -7.63
C ALA A 159 2.46 2.65 -7.82
N GLY A 160 2.91 3.29 -6.75
CA GLY A 160 3.40 4.67 -6.82
C GLY A 160 2.33 5.72 -6.59
N SER A 161 2.72 6.98 -6.67
CA SER A 161 1.85 8.11 -6.35
C SER A 161 1.14 7.93 -5.00
N ALA A 162 -0.17 8.16 -4.91
CA ALA A 162 -0.92 8.01 -3.66
C ALA A 162 -0.88 6.58 -3.07
N ALA A 163 -0.72 5.54 -3.90
CA ALA A 163 -0.57 4.17 -3.41
C ALA A 163 0.75 3.94 -2.65
N GLY A 164 1.75 4.80 -2.86
CA GLY A 164 2.97 4.84 -2.05
C GLY A 164 2.66 5.14 -0.59
N LEU A 165 1.78 6.11 -0.31
CA LEU A 165 1.34 6.44 1.06
C LEU A 165 0.59 5.27 1.70
N ASP A 166 -0.27 4.56 0.96
CA ASP A 166 -0.99 3.39 1.47
C ASP A 166 0.00 2.28 1.90
N MET A 167 1.00 2.01 1.06
CA MET A 167 2.08 1.06 1.39
C MET A 167 2.86 1.50 2.63
N LEU A 168 3.26 2.76 2.71
CA LEU A 168 4.04 3.28 3.84
C LEU A 168 3.22 3.25 5.14
N LEU A 169 1.93 3.58 5.10
CA LEU A 169 1.01 3.42 6.24
C LEU A 169 0.83 1.95 6.63
N HIS A 170 0.79 1.04 5.65
CA HIS A 170 0.78 -0.40 5.93
C HIS A 170 2.05 -0.84 6.67
N LEU A 171 3.23 -0.31 6.33
CA LEU A 171 4.47 -0.58 7.07
C LEU A 171 4.38 -0.07 8.51
N VAL A 172 3.89 1.16 8.73
CA VAL A 172 3.65 1.70 10.08
C VAL A 172 2.69 0.80 10.86
N ARG A 173 1.65 0.29 10.21
CA ARG A 173 0.68 -0.64 10.82
C ARG A 173 1.32 -1.97 11.24
N ARG A 174 2.20 -2.52 10.41
CA ARG A 174 2.96 -3.73 10.73
C ARG A 174 3.90 -3.52 11.91
N ASP A 175 4.53 -2.35 11.97
CA ASP A 175 5.62 -2.06 12.89
C ASP A 175 5.10 -1.56 14.26
N HIS A 176 4.05 -0.73 14.27
CA HIS A 176 3.52 -0.06 15.47
C HIS A 176 2.05 -0.37 15.78
N GLY A 177 1.39 -1.19 14.96
CA GLY A 177 -0.01 -1.56 15.14
C GLY A 177 -1.01 -0.58 14.52
N GLY A 178 -2.29 -1.02 14.46
CA GLY A 178 -3.36 -0.30 13.78
C GLY A 178 -3.69 1.06 14.40
N ALA A 179 -3.68 1.17 15.74
CA ALA A 179 -4.01 2.42 16.43
C ALA A 179 -3.03 3.55 16.08
N ILE A 180 -1.74 3.27 16.04
CA ILE A 180 -0.70 4.24 15.66
C ILE A 180 -0.83 4.61 14.18
N ALA A 181 -0.98 3.62 13.29
CA ALA A 181 -1.15 3.88 11.86
C ALA A 181 -2.39 4.73 11.57
N ASN A 182 -3.50 4.52 12.28
CA ASN A 182 -4.72 5.32 12.13
C ASN A 182 -4.50 6.79 12.56
N ARG A 183 -3.76 7.04 13.65
CA ARG A 183 -3.39 8.41 14.06
C ARG A 183 -2.50 9.10 13.01
N VAL A 184 -1.55 8.36 12.43
CA VAL A 184 -0.72 8.88 11.32
C VAL A 184 -1.58 9.19 10.09
N ALA A 185 -2.47 8.28 9.68
CA ALA A 185 -3.40 8.50 8.56
C ALA A 185 -4.31 9.71 8.80
N GLN A 186 -4.83 9.89 10.02
CA GLN A 186 -5.64 11.06 10.39
C GLN A 186 -4.88 12.37 10.19
N ARG A 187 -3.62 12.44 10.60
CA ARG A 187 -2.76 13.63 10.40
C ARG A 187 -2.54 13.92 8.91
N LEU A 188 -2.46 12.88 8.09
CA LEU A 188 -2.30 12.99 6.63
C LEU A 188 -3.63 13.22 5.90
N VAL A 189 -4.75 13.28 6.63
CA VAL A 189 -6.11 13.39 6.05
C VAL A 189 -6.38 12.26 5.05
N LEU A 190 -5.88 11.06 5.37
CA LEU A 190 -6.06 9.85 4.57
C LEU A 190 -7.04 8.88 5.24
N PRO A 191 -7.73 8.05 4.47
CA PRO A 191 -8.47 6.92 5.03
C PRO A 191 -7.53 6.05 5.89
N PRO A 192 -8.00 5.53 7.03
CA PRO A 192 -7.14 4.78 7.96
C PRO A 192 -6.56 3.52 7.36
N HIS A 193 -7.20 2.93 6.35
CA HIS A 193 -6.71 1.74 5.67
C HIS A 193 -7.22 1.66 4.24
N ARG A 194 -6.30 1.44 3.28
CA ARG A 194 -6.60 0.95 1.93
C ARG A 194 -5.87 -0.35 1.71
N ASP A 195 -6.63 -1.37 1.27
CA ASP A 195 -6.07 -2.69 1.00
C ASP A 195 -5.15 -2.63 -0.24
N GLY A 196 -3.97 -3.24 -0.14
CA GLY A 196 -3.03 -3.33 -1.26
C GLY A 196 -3.61 -4.01 -2.50
N GLY A 197 -4.54 -4.94 -2.31
CA GLY A 197 -5.25 -5.58 -3.41
C GLY A 197 -6.37 -4.74 -4.05
N GLN A 198 -6.56 -3.46 -3.70
CA GLN A 198 -7.45 -2.56 -4.46
C GLN A 198 -6.84 -2.25 -5.82
N ALA A 199 -7.70 -2.19 -6.85
CA ALA A 199 -7.25 -1.85 -8.19
C ALA A 199 -6.68 -0.43 -8.25
N GLN A 200 -5.60 -0.27 -9.01
CA GLN A 200 -5.10 1.04 -9.40
C GLN A 200 -6.18 1.76 -10.19
N PHE A 201 -6.34 3.07 -9.96
CA PHE A 201 -7.25 3.87 -10.77
C PHE A 201 -6.62 4.08 -12.15
N VAL A 202 -6.92 3.18 -13.09
CA VAL A 202 -6.54 3.33 -14.49
C VAL A 202 -7.69 4.01 -15.22
N PRO A 203 -7.52 5.22 -15.81
CA PRO A 203 -8.55 5.82 -16.63
C PRO A 203 -8.79 4.94 -17.86
N ARG A 204 -9.87 4.15 -17.84
CA ARG A 204 -10.44 3.64 -19.07
C ARG A 204 -11.33 4.73 -19.65
N PRO A 205 -11.36 4.94 -20.97
CA PRO A 205 -12.21 5.96 -21.57
C PRO A 205 -13.66 5.72 -21.13
N VAL A 206 -14.17 6.58 -20.25
CA VAL A 206 -15.58 6.57 -19.86
C VAL A 206 -16.33 7.34 -20.93
N ALA A 207 -17.36 6.74 -21.50
CA ALA A 207 -18.26 7.43 -22.44
C ALA A 207 -18.81 8.71 -21.76
N PRO A 208 -18.91 9.84 -22.49
CA PRO A 208 -19.39 11.10 -21.92
C PRO A 208 -20.77 10.91 -21.28
N GLY A 209 -20.95 11.34 -20.02
CA GLY A 209 -22.22 11.36 -19.29
C GLY A 209 -22.45 10.28 -18.23
N GLY A 210 -21.61 9.23 -18.13
CA GLY A 210 -21.75 8.19 -17.10
C GLY A 210 -20.93 8.37 -15.81
N GLY A 211 -19.84 9.13 -15.87
CA GLY A 211 -18.84 9.19 -14.79
C GLY A 211 -19.36 9.82 -13.48
N ASP A 212 -20.16 10.87 -13.56
CA ASP A 212 -20.69 11.56 -12.37
C ASP A 212 -21.68 10.70 -11.58
N ARG A 213 -22.55 9.96 -12.27
CA ARG A 213 -23.53 9.06 -11.62
C ARG A 213 -22.85 7.87 -10.94
N LEU A 214 -21.81 7.33 -11.57
CA LEU A 214 -21.07 6.21 -11.01
C LEU A 214 -20.23 6.63 -9.80
N ALA A 215 -19.58 7.79 -9.86
CA ALA A 215 -18.84 8.34 -8.73
C ALA A 215 -19.76 8.57 -7.52
N LYS A 216 -20.90 9.22 -7.72
CA LYS A 216 -21.94 9.39 -6.68
C LYS A 216 -22.44 8.07 -6.11
N LEU A 217 -22.64 7.04 -6.96
CA LEU A 217 -23.01 5.72 -6.49
C LEU A 217 -21.92 5.09 -5.62
N ILE A 218 -20.67 5.17 -6.00
CA ILE A 218 -19.53 4.62 -5.22
C ILE A 218 -19.43 5.28 -3.86
N ASP A 219 -19.54 6.61 -3.79
CA ASP A 219 -19.53 7.34 -2.53
C ASP A 219 -20.73 6.97 -1.64
N TRP A 220 -21.92 6.86 -2.25
CA TRP A 220 -23.10 6.42 -1.54
C TRP A 220 -22.98 4.98 -1.04
N MET A 221 -22.47 4.06 -1.87
CA MET A 221 -22.21 2.66 -1.48
C MET A 221 -21.22 2.57 -0.31
N ARG A 222 -20.22 3.43 -0.26
CA ARG A 222 -19.26 3.47 0.85
C ARG A 222 -19.94 3.90 2.14
N ALA A 223 -20.75 4.95 2.09
CA ALA A 223 -21.51 5.43 3.26
C ALA A 223 -22.54 4.43 3.79
N HIS A 224 -23.10 3.58 2.90
CA HIS A 224 -24.16 2.62 3.23
C HIS A 224 -23.70 1.16 3.09
N ALA A 225 -22.39 0.90 3.18
CA ALA A 225 -21.84 -0.43 2.89
C ALA A 225 -22.38 -1.54 3.81
N ALA A 226 -22.72 -1.21 5.05
CA ALA A 226 -23.29 -2.17 6.02
C ALA A 226 -24.75 -2.53 5.75
N GLU A 227 -25.47 -1.78 4.92
CA GLU A 227 -26.87 -2.03 4.60
C GLU A 227 -27.04 -3.16 3.55
N PRO A 228 -28.21 -3.83 3.53
CA PRO A 228 -28.49 -4.85 2.52
C PRO A 228 -28.61 -4.24 1.12
N HIS A 229 -27.81 -4.71 0.17
CA HIS A 229 -27.89 -4.27 -1.22
C HIS A 229 -27.99 -5.44 -2.19
N THR A 230 -28.76 -5.25 -3.24
CA THR A 230 -28.83 -6.11 -4.42
C THR A 230 -28.27 -5.36 -5.62
N LEU A 231 -27.90 -6.10 -6.67
CA LEU A 231 -27.50 -5.46 -7.93
C LEU A 231 -28.59 -4.56 -8.49
N ALA A 232 -29.85 -4.96 -8.31
CA ALA A 232 -31.01 -4.17 -8.75
C ALA A 232 -31.18 -2.88 -7.95
N SER A 233 -31.01 -2.92 -6.61
CA SER A 233 -31.08 -1.71 -5.78
C SER A 233 -29.96 -0.72 -6.10
N LEU A 234 -28.74 -1.21 -6.33
CA LEU A 234 -27.61 -0.38 -6.74
C LEU A 234 -27.82 0.25 -8.14
N ALA A 235 -28.39 -0.51 -9.08
CA ALA A 235 -28.72 0.00 -10.40
C ALA A 235 -29.80 1.09 -10.35
N ALA A 236 -30.82 0.90 -9.53
CA ALA A 236 -31.87 1.89 -9.30
C ALA A 236 -31.29 3.17 -8.68
N GLN A 237 -30.40 3.04 -7.68
CA GLN A 237 -29.72 4.18 -7.03
C GLN A 237 -28.89 5.02 -8.03
N ALA A 238 -28.28 4.37 -9.02
CA ALA A 238 -27.53 5.03 -10.08
C ALA A 238 -28.39 5.53 -11.26
N ALA A 239 -29.70 5.26 -11.25
CA ALA A 239 -30.60 5.45 -12.41
C ALA A 239 -30.05 4.79 -13.68
N MET A 240 -29.62 3.51 -13.56
CA MET A 240 -29.05 2.70 -14.64
C MET A 240 -29.76 1.34 -14.72
N SER A 241 -29.65 0.67 -15.88
CA SER A 241 -29.98 -0.76 -15.95
C SER A 241 -28.85 -1.56 -15.23
N THR A 242 -29.18 -2.76 -14.73
CA THR A 242 -28.20 -3.66 -14.11
C THR A 242 -27.04 -3.99 -15.04
N ARG A 243 -27.29 -4.20 -16.33
CA ARG A 243 -26.28 -4.44 -17.37
C ARG A 243 -25.35 -3.23 -17.53
N THR A 244 -25.92 -2.02 -17.57
CA THR A 244 -25.13 -0.77 -17.70
C THR A 244 -24.27 -0.57 -16.47
N LEU A 245 -24.86 -0.74 -15.28
CA LEU A 245 -24.11 -0.63 -14.02
C LEU A 245 -22.95 -1.63 -13.98
N GLN A 246 -23.19 -2.91 -14.23
CA GLN A 246 -22.12 -3.92 -14.19
C GLN A 246 -20.97 -3.58 -15.12
N ARG A 247 -21.26 -3.18 -16.36
CA ARG A 247 -20.25 -2.82 -17.35
C ARG A 247 -19.46 -1.58 -16.89
N GLN A 248 -20.16 -0.47 -16.61
CA GLN A 248 -19.50 0.79 -16.23
C GLN A 248 -18.73 0.67 -14.91
N PHE A 249 -19.27 -0.09 -13.96
CA PHE A 249 -18.60 -0.33 -12.68
C PHE A 249 -17.35 -1.17 -12.86
N ALA A 250 -17.40 -2.24 -13.66
CA ALA A 250 -16.24 -3.06 -13.99
C ALA A 250 -15.19 -2.27 -14.77
N ASP A 251 -15.63 -1.45 -15.72
CA ASP A 251 -14.74 -0.58 -16.49
C ASP A 251 -14.02 0.47 -15.60
N ALA A 252 -14.71 1.00 -14.60
CA ALA A 252 -14.18 2.03 -13.72
C ALA A 252 -13.36 1.48 -12.55
N THR A 253 -13.71 0.30 -12.00
CA THR A 253 -13.16 -0.22 -10.75
C THR A 253 -12.40 -1.54 -10.90
N GLY A 254 -12.46 -2.17 -12.08
CA GLY A 254 -11.88 -3.49 -12.32
C GLY A 254 -12.69 -4.66 -11.72
N MET A 255 -13.83 -4.41 -11.07
CA MET A 255 -14.63 -5.44 -10.39
C MET A 255 -16.13 -5.20 -10.47
N SER A 256 -16.92 -6.23 -10.14
CA SER A 256 -18.40 -6.06 -10.08
C SER A 256 -18.82 -5.23 -8.86
N PRO A 257 -19.99 -4.53 -8.91
CA PRO A 257 -20.51 -3.74 -7.80
C PRO A 257 -20.62 -4.52 -6.49
N LEU A 258 -21.08 -5.78 -6.54
CA LEU A 258 -21.24 -6.61 -5.34
C LEU A 258 -19.89 -7.08 -4.78
N MET A 259 -18.89 -7.32 -5.62
CA MET A 259 -17.55 -7.65 -5.17
C MET A 259 -16.86 -6.45 -4.51
N TRP A 260 -17.07 -5.26 -5.05
CA TRP A 260 -16.59 -4.03 -4.47
C TRP A 260 -17.22 -3.81 -3.08
N LEU A 261 -18.54 -4.00 -2.95
CA LEU A 261 -19.25 -3.90 -1.68
C LEU A 261 -18.73 -4.91 -0.64
N ILE A 262 -18.46 -6.14 -1.05
CA ILE A 262 -17.84 -7.17 -0.17
C ILE A 262 -16.49 -6.71 0.35
N ARG A 263 -15.67 -6.09 -0.51
CA ARG A 263 -14.36 -5.54 -0.09
C ARG A 263 -14.52 -4.43 0.95
N GLU A 264 -15.41 -3.48 0.72
CA GLU A 264 -15.69 -2.41 1.69
C GLU A 264 -16.15 -2.97 3.04
N ARG A 265 -17.03 -3.97 3.04
CA ARG A 265 -17.46 -4.66 4.27
C ARG A 265 -16.31 -5.37 4.98
N VAL A 266 -15.39 -5.98 4.25
CA VAL A 266 -14.19 -6.58 4.84
C VAL A 266 -13.28 -5.51 5.44
N ASN A 267 -13.15 -4.34 4.80
CA ASN A 267 -12.37 -3.22 5.35
C ASN A 267 -13.00 -2.68 6.65
N ILE A 268 -14.32 -2.52 6.70
CA ILE A 268 -15.04 -2.18 7.93
C ILE A 268 -14.80 -3.23 9.03
N ALA A 269 -14.85 -4.52 8.68
CA ALA A 269 -14.57 -5.59 9.62
C ALA A 269 -13.12 -5.59 10.12
N LYS A 270 -12.13 -5.28 9.28
CA LYS A 270 -10.73 -5.11 9.67
C LYS A 270 -10.58 -3.97 10.69
N ASP A 271 -11.14 -2.81 10.38
CA ASP A 271 -11.11 -1.67 11.29
C ASP A 271 -11.71 -2.02 12.67
N MET A 272 -12.87 -2.70 12.70
CA MET A 272 -13.49 -3.16 13.95
C MET A 272 -12.64 -4.20 14.69
N LEU A 273 -11.96 -5.10 13.99
CA LEU A 273 -11.05 -6.08 14.59
C LEU A 273 -9.87 -5.40 15.28
N GLU A 274 -9.40 -4.27 14.73
CA GLU A 274 -8.27 -3.50 15.22
C GLU A 274 -8.64 -2.55 16.35
N THR A 275 -9.78 -1.86 16.21
CA THR A 275 -10.16 -0.76 17.13
C THR A 275 -11.08 -1.20 18.27
N HIS A 276 -11.74 -2.35 18.13
CA HIS A 276 -12.71 -2.86 19.08
C HIS A 276 -12.45 -4.32 19.46
N PRO A 277 -11.39 -4.63 20.21
CA PRO A 277 -10.99 -6.00 20.53
C PRO A 277 -12.05 -6.80 21.30
N ALA A 278 -12.94 -6.12 22.03
CA ALA A 278 -14.02 -6.75 22.79
C ALA A 278 -15.21 -7.24 21.94
N LEU A 279 -15.33 -6.81 20.67
CA LEU A 279 -16.44 -7.24 19.82
C LEU A 279 -16.26 -8.70 19.40
N SER A 280 -17.35 -9.48 19.51
CA SER A 280 -17.41 -10.83 18.97
C SER A 280 -17.43 -10.80 17.41
N LEU A 281 -17.03 -11.90 16.77
CA LEU A 281 -17.11 -11.99 15.31
C LEU A 281 -18.54 -11.86 14.80
N ALA A 282 -19.54 -12.32 15.55
CA ALA A 282 -20.95 -12.17 15.21
C ALA A 282 -21.36 -10.68 15.20
N GLN A 283 -20.93 -9.91 16.21
CA GLN A 283 -21.19 -8.47 16.27
C GLN A 283 -20.48 -7.72 15.14
N ILE A 284 -19.26 -8.10 14.82
CA ILE A 284 -18.51 -7.52 13.68
C ILE A 284 -19.21 -7.85 12.37
N ALA A 285 -19.65 -9.10 12.15
CA ALA A 285 -20.39 -9.50 10.98
C ALA A 285 -21.65 -8.64 10.78
N ALA A 286 -22.45 -8.49 11.83
CA ALA A 286 -23.67 -7.67 11.78
C ALA A 286 -23.37 -6.20 11.45
N ARG A 287 -22.39 -5.59 12.12
CA ARG A 287 -22.06 -4.17 11.95
C ARG A 287 -21.35 -3.86 10.64
N SER A 288 -20.65 -4.83 10.05
CA SER A 288 -20.00 -4.68 8.75
C SER A 288 -20.89 -5.11 7.57
N GLY A 289 -22.14 -5.45 7.82
CA GLY A 289 -23.13 -5.77 6.77
C GLY A 289 -23.06 -7.20 6.25
N PHE A 290 -22.37 -8.11 6.94
CA PHE A 290 -22.46 -9.55 6.68
C PHE A 290 -23.62 -10.15 7.43
N GLY A 291 -24.47 -10.92 6.75
CA GLY A 291 -25.65 -11.54 7.35
C GLY A 291 -25.33 -12.65 8.37
N SER A 292 -24.08 -13.14 8.40
CA SER A 292 -23.64 -14.16 9.35
C SER A 292 -22.11 -14.12 9.55
N GLU A 293 -21.68 -14.68 10.67
CA GLU A 293 -20.25 -14.88 10.98
C GLU A 293 -19.57 -15.79 9.93
N GLU A 294 -20.26 -16.80 9.44
CA GLU A 294 -19.76 -17.69 8.38
C GLU A 294 -19.50 -16.94 7.08
N SER A 295 -20.45 -16.07 6.69
CA SER A 295 -20.29 -15.20 5.52
C SER A 295 -19.11 -14.26 5.67
N LEU A 296 -18.94 -13.63 6.84
CA LEU A 296 -17.78 -12.81 7.14
C LEU A 296 -16.48 -13.63 7.00
N ARG A 297 -16.37 -14.80 7.65
CA ARG A 297 -15.16 -15.63 7.59
C ARG A 297 -14.78 -16.03 6.16
N ARG A 298 -15.76 -16.43 5.35
CA ARG A 298 -15.57 -16.84 3.96
C ARG A 298 -15.04 -15.67 3.12
N HIS A 299 -15.69 -14.52 3.18
CA HIS A 299 -15.31 -13.36 2.40
C HIS A 299 -14.02 -12.71 2.89
N PHE A 300 -13.80 -12.69 4.20
CA PHE A 300 -12.57 -12.17 4.79
C PHE A 300 -11.35 -12.99 4.34
N ARG A 301 -11.43 -14.34 4.36
CA ARG A 301 -10.34 -15.18 3.84
C ARG A 301 -10.05 -14.92 2.37
N ARG A 302 -11.09 -14.74 1.56
CA ARG A 302 -10.93 -14.49 0.12
C ARG A 302 -10.30 -13.13 -0.17
N VAL A 303 -10.60 -12.10 0.62
CA VAL A 303 -10.12 -10.72 0.41
C VAL A 303 -8.79 -10.47 1.12
N ALA A 304 -8.63 -10.97 2.35
CA ALA A 304 -7.49 -10.68 3.21
C ALA A 304 -6.46 -11.83 3.30
N ALA A 305 -6.67 -12.93 2.55
CA ALA A 305 -5.83 -14.14 2.55
C ALA A 305 -5.58 -14.77 3.95
N THR A 306 -6.32 -14.33 4.98
CA THR A 306 -6.21 -14.81 6.36
C THR A 306 -7.60 -14.89 7.02
N SER A 307 -7.71 -15.54 8.18
CA SER A 307 -8.97 -15.55 8.93
C SER A 307 -9.11 -14.31 9.83
N PRO A 308 -10.35 -13.84 10.14
CA PRO A 308 -10.56 -12.74 11.07
C PRO A 308 -9.89 -12.95 12.43
N ALA A 309 -9.91 -14.18 12.96
CA ALA A 309 -9.27 -14.52 14.23
C ALA A 309 -7.73 -14.49 14.13
N ALA A 310 -7.14 -14.94 13.03
CA ALA A 310 -5.70 -14.85 12.83
C ALA A 310 -5.27 -13.38 12.62
N TYR A 311 -6.08 -12.61 11.90
CA TYR A 311 -5.87 -11.18 11.71
C TYR A 311 -5.82 -10.45 13.05
N ARG A 312 -6.82 -10.67 13.93
CA ARG A 312 -6.86 -10.10 15.30
C ARG A 312 -5.63 -10.49 16.12
N ARG A 313 -5.24 -11.79 16.14
CA ARG A 313 -4.05 -12.24 16.88
C ARG A 313 -2.74 -11.67 16.36
N GLY A 314 -2.66 -11.36 15.08
CA GLY A 314 -1.49 -10.68 14.50
C GLY A 314 -1.29 -9.27 15.08
N MET A 315 -2.38 -8.60 15.44
CA MET A 315 -2.37 -7.30 16.10
C MET A 315 -1.95 -7.40 17.59
N ASP A 316 -2.42 -8.42 18.31
CA ASP A 316 -2.11 -8.62 19.74
C ASP A 316 -0.62 -8.92 19.99
N ARG A 317 0.09 -9.50 19.01
CA ARG A 317 1.54 -9.76 19.10
C ARG A 317 2.41 -8.51 18.99
N GLY A 318 1.86 -7.38 18.53
CA GLY A 318 2.52 -6.08 18.52
C GLY A 318 2.42 -5.30 19.83
N VAL A 319 1.57 -5.75 20.76
CA VAL A 319 1.36 -5.13 22.06
C VAL A 319 1.69 -6.16 23.15
N ARG A 320 2.96 -6.44 23.36
CA ARG A 320 3.40 -6.94 24.67
C ARG A 320 3.86 -5.74 25.50
N PRO A 321 3.23 -5.42 26.64
CA PRO A 321 3.85 -4.56 27.62
C PRO A 321 5.14 -5.27 28.08
N ALA A 322 6.22 -4.51 28.13
CA ALA A 322 7.41 -4.93 28.87
C ALA A 322 6.97 -5.20 30.30
N ASP A 323 7.28 -6.39 30.76
CA ASP A 323 6.96 -6.86 32.11
C ASP A 323 7.48 -5.86 33.15
N ALA A 324 6.64 -5.69 34.18
CA ALA A 324 6.91 -4.96 35.40
C ALA A 324 8.10 -5.52 36.16
#